data_6964ff1162d789de3b8e9d6437f31cbc
#
_entry.id   6964ff1162d789de3b8e9d6437f31cbc
#
_cell.length_a   1.000
_cell.length_b   1.000
_cell.length_c   1.000
_cell.angle_alpha   90.00
_cell.angle_beta   90.00
_cell.angle_gamma   90.00
#
_symmetry.space_group_name_H-M   'P 1'
#
loop_
_entity.id
_entity.type
_entity.pdbx_description
1 polymer ?
#
loop_
_entity_poly.entity_id
_entity_poly.type
_entity_poly.pdbx_seq_one_letter_code
_entity_poly.pdbx_strand_id
1 'polypeptide(L)'
;MLVPDYEIVLKEIEDQAEEKKWPIIGREKGRVLVEVCQEHNPRRVLELGALIGYSSTMIAANLDETARVVSVEISEENAELCRANQIRAGVADRCEVVVGDALEVIPTLNGPFDMVFIDAVKEDYLRYLQLAEPKMTSAAVVVADNVLMFADAVKPYLDYVRNSGKYESSYHEFGDDAVEVSVRRQA
;
A
#
# COMPACT_ATOMS: atom_id res chain seq x y z
N MET A 1 -3.38 17.03 25.46
CA MET A 1 -2.55 16.84 24.26
C MET A 1 -3.47 16.96 23.06
N LEU A 2 -3.14 17.81 22.09
CA LEU A 2 -3.88 17.83 20.83
C LEU A 2 -3.67 16.46 20.18
N VAL A 3 -4.75 15.82 19.74
CA VAL A 3 -4.67 14.59 18.92
C VAL A 3 -3.90 14.99 17.66
N PRO A 4 -2.83 14.24 17.28
CA PRO A 4 -2.13 14.54 16.04
C PRO A 4 -3.11 14.49 14.88
N ASP A 5 -3.16 15.55 14.09
CA ASP A 5 -3.99 15.59 12.90
C ASP A 5 -3.18 15.03 11.74
N TYR A 6 -3.41 13.79 11.39
CA TYR A 6 -2.71 13.10 10.30
C TYR A 6 -2.91 13.83 8.95
N GLU A 7 -4.01 14.55 8.76
CA GLU A 7 -4.27 15.34 7.56
C GLU A 7 -3.27 16.47 7.39
N ILE A 8 -2.84 17.11 8.50
CA ILE A 8 -1.79 18.13 8.47
C ILE A 8 -0.47 17.50 8.02
N VAL A 9 -0.14 16.32 8.55
CA VAL A 9 1.11 15.62 8.18
C VAL A 9 1.07 15.17 6.73
N LEU A 10 -0.07 14.64 6.24
CA LEU A 10 -0.22 14.30 4.82
C LEU A 10 -0.03 15.51 3.92
N LYS A 11 -0.59 16.67 4.29
CA LYS A 11 -0.40 17.91 3.51
C LYS A 11 1.06 18.35 3.47
N GLU A 12 1.77 18.27 4.58
CA GLU A 12 3.20 18.60 4.62
C GLU A 12 4.05 17.62 3.79
N ILE A 13 3.68 16.33 3.77
CA ILE A 13 4.32 15.33 2.88
C ILE A 13 4.06 15.69 1.41
N GLU A 14 2.82 16.08 1.06
CA GLU A 14 2.48 16.51 -0.31
C GLU A 14 3.33 17.71 -0.76
N ASP A 15 3.46 18.72 0.10
CA ASP A 15 4.26 19.91 -0.20
C ASP A 15 5.75 19.57 -0.41
N GLN A 16 6.30 18.68 0.42
CA GLN A 16 7.66 18.18 0.25
C GLN A 16 7.82 17.32 -1.01
N ALA A 17 6.84 16.47 -1.30
CA ALA A 17 6.84 15.61 -2.47
C ALA A 17 6.81 16.42 -3.78
N GLU A 18 6.04 17.52 -3.81
CA GLU A 18 6.02 18.45 -4.96
C GLU A 18 7.40 19.11 -5.16
N GLU A 19 8.02 19.61 -4.08
CA GLU A 19 9.34 20.24 -4.13
C GLU A 19 10.43 19.26 -4.58
N LYS A 20 10.45 18.06 -3.99
CA LYS A 20 11.47 17.03 -4.23
C LYS A 20 11.16 16.09 -5.38
N LYS A 21 9.97 16.21 -5.98
CA LYS A 21 9.43 15.31 -7.02
C LYS A 21 9.38 13.85 -6.59
N TRP A 22 9.00 13.61 -5.35
CA TRP A 22 8.79 12.25 -4.85
C TRP A 22 7.47 11.67 -5.39
N PRO A 23 7.49 10.42 -5.86
CA PRO A 23 6.30 9.78 -6.47
C PRO A 23 5.37 9.21 -5.39
N ILE A 24 4.65 10.08 -4.66
CA ILE A 24 3.59 9.64 -3.75
C ILE A 24 2.29 9.38 -4.52
N ILE A 25 1.44 8.49 -4.01
CA ILE A 25 0.13 8.20 -4.62
C ILE A 25 -0.78 9.44 -4.71
N GLY A 26 -0.63 10.39 -3.79
CA GLY A 26 -1.41 11.62 -3.72
C GLY A 26 -2.86 11.41 -3.27
N ARG A 27 -3.58 12.53 -3.06
CA ARG A 27 -4.95 12.48 -2.49
C ARG A 27 -5.97 11.85 -3.40
N GLU A 28 -5.87 12.09 -4.69
CA GLU A 28 -6.90 11.66 -5.64
C GLU A 28 -6.97 10.15 -5.74
N LYS A 29 -5.83 9.49 -6.02
CA LYS A 29 -5.73 8.03 -6.03
C LYS A 29 -5.80 7.43 -4.61
N GLY A 30 -5.24 8.12 -3.62
CA GLY A 30 -5.28 7.72 -2.21
C GLY A 30 -6.69 7.53 -1.65
N ARG A 31 -7.72 8.18 -2.24
CA ARG A 31 -9.12 7.93 -1.89
C ARG A 31 -9.52 6.47 -2.08
N VAL A 32 -8.97 5.78 -3.07
CA VAL A 32 -9.22 4.34 -3.26
C VAL A 32 -8.72 3.54 -2.06
N LEU A 33 -7.55 3.87 -1.50
CA LEU A 33 -7.05 3.22 -0.29
C LEU A 33 -7.99 3.45 0.90
N VAL A 34 -8.49 4.68 1.07
CA VAL A 34 -9.43 5.01 2.15
C VAL A 34 -10.75 4.25 1.97
N GLU A 35 -11.31 4.21 0.76
CA GLU A 35 -12.53 3.46 0.44
C GLU A 35 -12.35 1.97 0.73
N VAL A 36 -11.24 1.37 0.29
CA VAL A 36 -10.90 -0.03 0.58
C VAL A 36 -10.78 -0.28 2.09
N CYS A 37 -10.12 0.62 2.84
CA CYS A 37 -10.02 0.52 4.30
C CYS A 37 -11.40 0.56 4.96
N GLN A 38 -12.30 1.43 4.51
CA GLN A 38 -13.65 1.56 5.08
C GLN A 38 -14.56 0.38 4.72
N GLU A 39 -14.46 -0.14 3.49
CA GLU A 39 -15.31 -1.24 3.01
C GLU A 39 -14.88 -2.58 3.59
N HIS A 40 -13.57 -2.88 3.59
CA HIS A 40 -13.03 -4.19 3.98
C HIS A 40 -12.54 -4.25 5.43
N ASN A 41 -12.32 -3.09 6.07
CA ASN A 41 -11.80 -2.95 7.43
C ASN A 41 -10.65 -3.93 7.75
N PRO A 42 -9.55 -3.92 6.97
CA PRO A 42 -8.46 -4.87 7.14
C PRO A 42 -7.77 -4.66 8.49
N ARG A 43 -7.47 -5.77 9.17
CA ARG A 43 -6.77 -5.75 10.47
C ARG A 43 -5.27 -5.81 10.35
N ARG A 44 -4.79 -6.34 9.22
CA ARG A 44 -3.35 -6.45 8.97
C ARG A 44 -3.05 -6.16 7.51
N VAL A 45 -2.35 -5.07 7.27
CA VAL A 45 -2.00 -4.56 5.95
C VAL A 45 -0.52 -4.78 5.69
N LEU A 46 -0.19 -5.23 4.48
CA LEU A 46 1.16 -5.24 3.92
C LEU A 46 1.25 -4.18 2.83
N GLU A 47 2.18 -3.24 2.99
CA GLU A 47 2.51 -2.24 1.98
C GLU A 47 3.88 -2.52 1.40
N LEU A 48 4.00 -2.49 0.07
CA LEU A 48 5.24 -2.68 -0.66
C LEU A 48 5.60 -1.39 -1.39
N GLY A 49 6.65 -0.73 -0.90
CA GLY A 49 7.05 0.62 -1.32
C GLY A 49 6.44 1.69 -0.41
N ALA A 50 7.07 1.94 0.74
CA ALA A 50 6.58 2.94 1.70
C ALA A 50 7.03 4.37 1.35
N LEU A 51 8.14 4.51 0.64
CA LEU A 51 8.81 5.78 0.41
C LEU A 51 8.93 6.54 1.74
N ILE A 52 8.30 7.69 1.87
CA ILE A 52 8.32 8.53 3.08
C ILE A 52 7.05 8.40 3.94
N GLY A 53 6.22 7.37 3.70
CA GLY A 53 5.10 6.99 4.55
C GLY A 53 3.79 7.73 4.31
N TYR A 54 3.56 8.27 3.11
CA TYR A 54 2.30 8.93 2.78
C TYR A 54 1.12 7.95 2.81
N SER A 55 1.20 6.87 2.05
CA SER A 55 0.16 5.85 1.94
C SER A 55 -0.02 5.07 3.24
N SER A 56 1.06 4.63 3.89
CA SER A 56 0.98 3.92 5.18
C SER A 56 0.35 4.75 6.29
N THR A 57 0.63 6.06 6.32
CA THR A 57 0.00 6.98 7.26
C THR A 57 -1.50 7.11 6.97
N MET A 58 -1.88 7.30 5.70
CA MET A 58 -3.27 7.38 5.26
C MET A 58 -4.03 6.09 5.58
N ILE A 59 -3.47 4.93 5.26
CA ILE A 59 -4.05 3.62 5.57
C ILE A 59 -4.24 3.48 7.09
N ALA A 60 -3.18 3.66 7.88
CA ALA A 60 -3.25 3.49 9.33
C ALA A 60 -4.26 4.43 10.00
N ALA A 61 -4.37 5.68 9.53
CA ALA A 61 -5.32 6.65 10.08
C ALA A 61 -6.79 6.30 9.80
N ASN A 62 -7.06 5.53 8.74
CA ASN A 62 -8.41 5.15 8.32
C ASN A 62 -8.80 3.71 8.71
N LEU A 63 -7.99 3.05 9.55
CA LEU A 63 -8.27 1.72 10.07
C LEU A 63 -8.62 1.76 11.56
N ASP A 64 -9.21 0.66 12.03
CA ASP A 64 -9.43 0.41 13.47
C ASP A 64 -8.11 0.53 14.25
N GLU A 65 -8.17 1.03 15.51
CA GLU A 65 -6.99 1.23 16.36
C GLU A 65 -6.20 -0.05 16.65
N THR A 66 -6.83 -1.21 16.51
CA THR A 66 -6.19 -2.52 16.69
C THR A 66 -5.50 -3.04 15.42
N ALA A 67 -5.75 -2.42 14.27
CA ALA A 67 -5.14 -2.80 13.01
C ALA A 67 -3.62 -2.50 12.99
N ARG A 68 -2.90 -3.21 12.14
CA ARG A 68 -1.44 -3.09 11.98
C ARG A 68 -1.08 -2.95 10.51
N VAL A 69 -0.16 -2.05 10.23
CA VAL A 69 0.41 -1.82 8.88
C VAL A 69 1.88 -2.23 8.94
N VAL A 70 2.28 -3.12 8.05
CA VAL A 70 3.69 -3.49 7.81
C VAL A 70 4.07 -2.95 6.46
N SER A 71 5.00 -2.01 6.42
CA SER A 71 5.48 -1.36 5.20
C SER A 71 6.90 -1.82 4.89
N VAL A 72 7.18 -2.17 3.65
CA VAL A 72 8.52 -2.54 3.17
C VAL A 72 9.08 -1.41 2.34
N GLU A 73 10.29 -0.97 2.68
CA GLU A 73 10.99 0.10 1.97
C GLU A 73 12.46 -0.30 1.76
N ILE A 74 12.97 -0.14 0.54
CA ILE A 74 14.34 -0.55 0.21
C ILE A 74 15.39 0.43 0.72
N SER A 75 15.04 1.72 0.82
CA SER A 75 15.95 2.79 1.26
C SER A 75 15.82 3.00 2.77
N GLU A 76 16.91 2.83 3.51
CA GLU A 76 16.96 3.17 4.94
C GLU A 76 16.62 4.65 5.20
N GLU A 77 17.10 5.57 4.36
CA GLU A 77 16.83 7.00 4.49
C GLU A 77 15.32 7.29 4.36
N ASN A 78 14.66 6.69 3.37
CA ASN A 78 13.22 6.83 3.19
C ASN A 78 12.44 6.19 4.34
N ALA A 79 12.88 5.04 4.83
CA ALA A 79 12.27 4.35 5.95
C ALA A 79 12.35 5.17 7.26
N GLU A 80 13.46 5.88 7.49
CA GLU A 80 13.59 6.81 8.62
C GLU A 80 12.61 7.98 8.50
N LEU A 81 12.46 8.57 7.31
CA LEU A 81 11.48 9.62 7.04
C LEU A 81 10.05 9.10 7.22
N CYS A 82 9.76 7.89 6.74
CA CYS A 82 8.48 7.22 6.92
C CYS A 82 8.14 7.09 8.41
N ARG A 83 9.02 6.53 9.22
CA ARG A 83 8.84 6.40 10.68
C ARG A 83 8.61 7.75 11.35
N ALA A 84 9.38 8.78 10.97
CA ALA A 84 9.24 10.13 11.51
C ALA A 84 7.87 10.74 11.19
N ASN A 85 7.37 10.57 9.97
CA ASN A 85 6.06 11.04 9.56
C ASN A 85 4.92 10.29 10.28
N GLN A 86 5.05 8.97 10.46
CA GLN A 86 4.08 8.16 11.21
C GLN A 86 4.03 8.57 12.70
N ILE A 87 5.16 8.92 13.31
CA ILE A 87 5.20 9.47 14.68
C ILE A 87 4.45 10.80 14.75
N ARG A 88 4.70 11.72 13.82
CA ARG A 88 4.06 13.04 13.75
C ARG A 88 2.55 12.91 13.53
N ALA A 89 2.14 11.94 12.72
CA ALA A 89 0.74 11.65 12.44
C ALA A 89 0.01 10.88 13.58
N GLY A 90 0.75 10.42 14.60
CA GLY A 90 0.18 9.69 15.73
C GLY A 90 -0.26 8.26 15.39
N VAL A 91 0.32 7.64 14.36
CA VAL A 91 -0.02 6.27 13.94
C VAL A 91 1.13 5.27 14.12
N ALA A 92 2.28 5.71 14.61
CA ALA A 92 3.51 4.91 14.69
C ALA A 92 3.38 3.63 15.53
N ASP A 93 2.52 3.62 16.54
CA ASP A 93 2.25 2.46 17.40
C ASP A 93 1.57 1.29 16.64
N ARG A 94 1.03 1.57 15.47
CA ARG A 94 0.34 0.62 14.58
C ARG A 94 1.11 0.30 13.30
N CYS A 95 2.23 0.98 13.07
CA CYS A 95 3.02 0.88 11.87
C CYS A 95 4.39 0.25 12.16
N GLU A 96 4.79 -0.70 11.32
CA GLU A 96 6.12 -1.28 11.30
C GLU A 96 6.74 -1.01 9.92
N VAL A 97 7.96 -0.44 9.88
CA VAL A 97 8.69 -0.23 8.63
C VAL A 97 9.89 -1.16 8.60
N VAL A 98 9.86 -2.11 7.65
CA VAL A 98 10.92 -3.10 7.41
C VAL A 98 11.76 -2.65 6.24
N VAL A 99 13.08 -2.51 6.46
CA VAL A 99 14.02 -2.10 5.41
C VAL A 99 14.52 -3.32 4.66
N GLY A 100 14.45 -3.27 3.34
CA GLY A 100 14.97 -4.32 2.46
C GLY A 100 14.24 -4.44 1.13
N ASP A 101 14.75 -5.30 0.26
CA ASP A 101 14.08 -5.66 -0.97
C ASP A 101 12.80 -6.46 -0.66
N ALA A 102 11.68 -6.02 -1.21
CA ALA A 102 10.39 -6.65 -0.97
C ALA A 102 10.37 -8.14 -1.39
N LEU A 103 11.10 -8.53 -2.44
CA LEU A 103 11.23 -9.93 -2.84
C LEU A 103 11.91 -10.80 -1.78
N GLU A 104 12.82 -10.24 -1.00
CA GLU A 104 13.52 -10.92 0.08
C GLU A 104 12.78 -10.82 1.42
N VAL A 105 12.10 -9.69 1.65
CA VAL A 105 11.40 -9.41 2.92
C VAL A 105 10.08 -10.18 3.00
N ILE A 106 9.24 -10.18 1.95
CA ILE A 106 7.92 -10.83 1.97
C ILE A 106 7.99 -12.29 2.50
N PRO A 107 8.93 -13.15 2.05
CA PRO A 107 9.02 -14.51 2.55
C PRO A 107 9.25 -14.62 4.08
N THR A 108 9.90 -13.65 4.69
CA THR A 108 10.23 -13.63 6.12
C THR A 108 9.10 -13.15 7.02
N LEU A 109 8.15 -12.41 6.45
CA LEU A 109 7.03 -11.84 7.22
C LEU A 109 6.05 -12.92 7.66
N ASN A 110 5.42 -12.70 8.81
CA ASN A 110 4.32 -13.53 9.30
C ASN A 110 2.98 -12.95 8.85
N GLY A 111 2.12 -13.78 8.25
CA GLY A 111 0.73 -13.43 7.95
C GLY A 111 -0.22 -13.78 9.11
N PRO A 112 -1.54 -13.86 8.88
CA PRO A 112 -2.15 -13.51 7.60
C PRO A 112 -2.32 -12.00 7.40
N PHE A 113 -2.34 -11.56 6.14
CA PHE A 113 -2.66 -10.19 5.74
C PHE A 113 -4.06 -10.14 5.12
N ASP A 114 -4.84 -9.12 5.48
CA ASP A 114 -6.18 -8.88 4.94
C ASP A 114 -6.14 -7.92 3.75
N MET A 115 -5.09 -7.10 3.66
CA MET A 115 -4.87 -6.18 2.54
C MET A 115 -3.40 -6.20 2.16
N VAL A 116 -3.14 -6.12 0.85
CA VAL A 116 -1.80 -5.89 0.29
C VAL A 116 -1.86 -4.68 -0.63
N PHE A 117 -1.07 -3.65 -0.34
CA PHE A 117 -0.89 -2.50 -1.21
C PHE A 117 0.45 -2.60 -1.92
N ILE A 118 0.45 -2.50 -3.26
CA ILE A 118 1.63 -2.68 -4.11
C ILE A 118 1.90 -1.37 -4.86
N ASP A 119 3.00 -0.70 -4.49
CA ASP A 119 3.49 0.52 -5.12
C ASP A 119 5.03 0.57 -5.09
N ALA A 120 5.67 -0.50 -5.56
CA ALA A 120 7.13 -0.62 -5.61
C ALA A 120 7.62 -0.77 -7.07
N VAL A 121 8.57 -1.68 -7.33
CA VAL A 121 9.10 -1.94 -8.68
C VAL A 121 8.03 -2.60 -9.55
N LYS A 122 7.63 -1.94 -10.63
CA LYS A 122 6.45 -2.30 -11.43
C LYS A 122 6.58 -3.67 -12.11
N GLU A 123 7.78 -4.02 -12.56
CA GLU A 123 8.10 -5.31 -13.19
C GLU A 123 7.92 -6.50 -12.23
N ASP A 124 7.98 -6.26 -10.92
CA ASP A 124 7.91 -7.29 -9.90
C ASP A 124 6.50 -7.45 -9.27
N TYR A 125 5.48 -6.70 -9.69
CA TYR A 125 4.13 -6.73 -9.11
C TYR A 125 3.55 -8.14 -9.02
N LEU A 126 3.65 -8.95 -10.08
CA LEU A 126 3.18 -10.33 -10.04
C LEU A 126 3.98 -11.19 -9.05
N ARG A 127 5.29 -11.00 -8.97
CA ARG A 127 6.16 -11.75 -8.04
C ARG A 127 5.84 -11.37 -6.59
N TYR A 128 5.64 -10.08 -6.32
CA TYR A 128 5.21 -9.61 -4.99
C TYR A 128 3.90 -10.27 -4.58
N LEU A 129 2.89 -10.26 -5.46
CA LEU A 129 1.61 -10.89 -5.17
C LEU A 129 1.76 -12.39 -4.91
N GLN A 130 2.50 -13.11 -5.75
CA GLN A 130 2.71 -14.55 -5.61
C GLN A 130 3.43 -14.94 -4.30
N LEU A 131 4.37 -14.11 -3.84
CA LEU A 131 5.04 -14.29 -2.56
C LEU A 131 4.12 -13.96 -1.37
N ALA A 132 3.22 -12.98 -1.53
CA ALA A 132 2.27 -12.60 -0.50
C ALA A 132 1.07 -13.56 -0.39
N GLU A 133 0.60 -14.15 -1.49
CA GLU A 133 -0.61 -15.01 -1.53
C GLU A 133 -0.68 -16.10 -0.44
N PRO A 134 0.41 -16.84 -0.12
CA PRO A 134 0.38 -17.84 0.95
C PRO A 134 0.18 -17.25 2.35
N LYS A 135 0.39 -15.93 2.47
CA LYS A 135 0.31 -15.16 3.73
C LYS A 135 -0.93 -14.26 3.78
N MET A 136 -1.84 -14.39 2.82
CA MET A 136 -3.08 -13.61 2.74
C MET A 136 -4.25 -14.43 3.25
N THR A 137 -5.25 -13.74 3.83
CA THR A 137 -6.55 -14.36 4.15
C THR A 137 -7.32 -14.74 2.90
N SER A 138 -8.35 -15.58 3.04
CA SER A 138 -9.17 -16.03 1.91
C SER A 138 -10.03 -14.92 1.29
N ALA A 139 -10.22 -13.81 1.98
CA ALA A 139 -10.99 -12.64 1.53
C ALA A 139 -10.11 -11.38 1.43
N ALA A 140 -8.80 -11.54 1.32
CA ALA A 140 -7.89 -10.40 1.27
C ALA A 140 -8.11 -9.54 0.02
N VAL A 141 -7.89 -8.24 0.15
CA VAL A 141 -7.91 -7.27 -0.94
C VAL A 141 -6.49 -6.87 -1.33
N VAL A 142 -6.24 -6.78 -2.62
CA VAL A 142 -4.98 -6.29 -3.19
C VAL A 142 -5.27 -4.98 -3.91
N VAL A 143 -4.49 -3.95 -3.60
CA VAL A 143 -4.54 -2.66 -4.29
C VAL A 143 -3.20 -2.43 -4.96
N ALA A 144 -3.20 -2.11 -6.25
CA ALA A 144 -1.98 -1.83 -7.01
C ALA A 144 -2.05 -0.46 -7.66
N ASP A 145 -1.05 0.39 -7.42
CA ASP A 145 -0.97 1.73 -8.00
C ASP A 145 -0.23 1.74 -9.36
N ASN A 146 -0.43 2.80 -10.13
CA ASN A 146 0.21 3.09 -11.42
C ASN A 146 -0.03 2.04 -12.52
N VAL A 147 -1.16 1.35 -12.49
CA VAL A 147 -1.42 0.24 -13.42
C VAL A 147 -1.75 0.68 -14.85
N LEU A 148 -2.06 1.97 -15.09
CA LEU A 148 -2.20 2.53 -16.44
C LEU A 148 -0.87 3.14 -16.90
N MET A 149 -0.26 3.97 -16.09
CA MET A 149 1.00 4.65 -16.43
C MET A 149 2.12 3.66 -16.79
N PHE A 150 2.16 2.49 -16.14
CA PHE A 150 3.14 1.43 -16.37
C PHE A 150 2.50 0.15 -16.91
N ALA A 151 1.46 0.26 -17.74
CA ALA A 151 0.63 -0.86 -18.18
C ALA A 151 1.45 -2.04 -18.77
N ASP A 152 2.50 -1.77 -19.52
CA ASP A 152 3.35 -2.82 -20.11
C ASP A 152 4.14 -3.59 -19.03
N ALA A 153 4.70 -2.88 -18.03
CA ALA A 153 5.47 -3.49 -16.96
C ALA A 153 4.60 -4.32 -16.02
N VAL A 154 3.41 -3.82 -15.67
CA VAL A 154 2.47 -4.50 -14.77
C VAL A 154 1.53 -5.48 -15.48
N LYS A 155 1.62 -5.62 -16.82
CA LYS A 155 0.74 -6.51 -17.60
C LYS A 155 0.65 -7.93 -17.03
N PRO A 156 1.75 -8.61 -16.64
CA PRO A 156 1.66 -9.95 -16.08
C PRO A 156 0.82 -10.01 -14.79
N TYR A 157 0.91 -8.96 -13.95
CA TYR A 157 0.10 -8.83 -12.74
C TYR A 157 -1.38 -8.65 -13.09
N LEU A 158 -1.71 -7.72 -13.99
CA LEU A 158 -3.10 -7.47 -14.43
C LEU A 158 -3.72 -8.70 -15.07
N ASP A 159 -2.98 -9.39 -15.96
CA ASP A 159 -3.46 -10.64 -16.55
C ASP A 159 -3.77 -11.70 -15.48
N TYR A 160 -2.95 -11.78 -14.44
CA TYR A 160 -3.14 -12.74 -13.36
C TYR A 160 -4.36 -12.41 -12.49
N VAL A 161 -4.50 -11.19 -12.00
CA VAL A 161 -5.63 -10.84 -11.11
C VAL A 161 -6.96 -10.84 -11.85
N ARG A 162 -6.98 -10.49 -13.15
CA ARG A 162 -8.20 -10.42 -13.95
C ARG A 162 -8.64 -11.77 -14.53
N ASN A 163 -7.70 -12.69 -14.84
CA ASN A 163 -7.98 -13.88 -15.64
C ASN A 163 -7.73 -15.22 -14.93
N SER A 164 -7.08 -15.24 -13.75
CA SER A 164 -6.81 -16.49 -13.01
C SER A 164 -8.05 -17.14 -12.38
N GLY A 165 -9.16 -16.41 -12.29
CA GLY A 165 -10.34 -16.83 -11.55
C GLY A 165 -10.22 -16.69 -10.02
N LYS A 166 -9.05 -16.31 -9.49
CA LYS A 166 -8.78 -16.18 -8.05
C LYS A 166 -9.25 -14.87 -7.46
N TYR A 167 -9.43 -13.83 -8.27
CA TYR A 167 -9.78 -12.48 -7.85
C TYR A 167 -11.00 -11.96 -8.59
N GLU A 168 -11.67 -11.01 -7.98
CA GLU A 168 -12.62 -10.11 -8.60
C GLU A 168 -12.00 -8.73 -8.59
N SER A 169 -11.76 -8.18 -9.78
CA SER A 169 -10.98 -6.94 -9.94
C SER A 169 -11.83 -5.80 -10.45
N SER A 170 -11.56 -4.60 -9.94
CA SER A 170 -12.09 -3.33 -10.40
C SER A 170 -10.96 -2.36 -10.74
N TYR A 171 -11.20 -1.51 -11.73
CA TYR A 171 -10.23 -0.57 -12.28
C TYR A 171 -10.72 0.85 -12.05
N HIS A 172 -9.88 1.67 -11.40
CA HIS A 172 -10.18 3.04 -11.03
C HIS A 172 -9.22 3.99 -11.76
N GLU A 173 -9.75 4.73 -12.75
CA GLU A 173 -8.95 5.60 -13.63
C GLU A 173 -8.89 7.05 -13.11
N PHE A 174 -7.70 7.65 -13.20
CA PHE A 174 -7.39 9.00 -12.76
C PHE A 174 -6.51 9.70 -13.81
N GLY A 175 -7.13 10.26 -14.84
CA GLY A 175 -6.42 10.94 -15.91
C GLY A 175 -5.52 9.99 -16.72
N ASP A 176 -4.21 10.09 -16.55
CA ASP A 176 -3.20 9.30 -17.25
C ASP A 176 -2.70 8.08 -16.44
N ASP A 177 -3.32 7.83 -15.29
CA ASP A 177 -2.96 6.72 -14.42
C ASP A 177 -4.21 6.01 -13.83
N ALA A 178 -3.99 4.86 -13.17
CA ALA A 178 -5.07 4.09 -12.56
C ALA A 178 -4.58 3.23 -11.38
N VAL A 179 -5.56 2.86 -10.55
CA VAL A 179 -5.42 1.92 -9.44
C VAL A 179 -6.28 0.68 -9.73
N GLU A 180 -5.70 -0.52 -9.55
CA GLU A 180 -6.43 -1.79 -9.61
C GLU A 180 -6.72 -2.28 -8.20
N VAL A 181 -7.98 -2.59 -7.93
CA VAL A 181 -8.43 -3.23 -6.67
C VAL A 181 -8.89 -4.65 -7.00
N SER A 182 -8.32 -5.64 -6.33
CA SER A 182 -8.57 -7.05 -6.59
C SER A 182 -8.93 -7.78 -5.29
N VAL A 183 -10.17 -8.19 -5.15
CA VAL A 183 -10.66 -8.94 -3.99
C VAL A 183 -10.49 -10.43 -4.24
N ARG A 184 -9.83 -11.14 -3.31
CA ARG A 184 -9.62 -12.58 -3.41
C ARG A 184 -10.95 -13.33 -3.28
N ARG A 185 -11.25 -14.19 -4.24
CA ARG A 185 -12.45 -15.05 -4.19
C ARG A 185 -12.26 -16.14 -3.14
N GLN A 186 -13.28 -16.33 -2.34
CA GLN A 186 -13.32 -17.48 -1.44
C GLN A 186 -13.47 -18.77 -2.26
N ALA A 187 -12.65 -19.77 -1.96
CA ALA A 187 -12.66 -21.07 -2.62
C ALA A 187 -13.89 -21.88 -2.20
#